data_ed2d103aad3ccad492c8c832dfaf8dfb
#
_entry.id   ed2d103aad3ccad492c8c832dfaf8dfb
#
_cell.length_a   1.000
_cell.length_b   1.000
_cell.length_c   1.000
_cell.angle_alpha   90.00
_cell.angle_beta   90.00
_cell.angle_gamma   90.00
#
_symmetry.space_group_name_H-M   'P 1'
#
loop_
_entity.id
_entity.type
_entity.pdbx_description
1 polymer ?
#
loop_
_entity_poly.entity_id
_entity_poly.type
_entity_poly.pdbx_seq_one_letter_code
_entity_poly.pdbx_strand_id
1 'polypeptide(L)'
;MPWRHWTDPTERFMVMPSFVIGEFYFLFLAVVTLVHALSHGRTHLFVWAASLCAGTANDAFFMVLPIVDNFWQAQACIMLTPRMPLYIPCVYVVFMYSSTVACWRLGLNFWASVCLTGLMGEMIYAPYDITGIKFLWWTWHDTDAPIRHRLLGVPIGSSVWVITFTACFQVRRER
;
A
#
# COMPACT_ATOMS: atom_id res chain seq x y z
N MET A 1 1.97 5.24 25.53
CA MET A 1 2.68 3.97 25.76
C MET A 1 4.03 4.04 25.09
N PRO A 2 5.10 3.45 25.68
CA PRO A 2 6.38 3.34 24.98
C PRO A 2 6.21 2.51 23.69
N TRP A 3 6.88 2.94 22.64
CA TRP A 3 6.87 2.22 21.36
C TRP A 3 7.46 0.80 21.52
N ARG A 4 6.86 -0.19 20.82
CA ARG A 4 7.31 -1.58 20.80
C ARG A 4 7.35 -2.08 19.36
N HIS A 5 8.38 -2.88 19.02
CA HIS A 5 8.44 -3.57 17.72
C HIS A 5 7.37 -4.65 17.58
N TRP A 6 6.96 -5.24 18.67
CA TRP A 6 5.98 -6.32 18.73
C TRP A 6 4.96 -6.06 19.83
N THR A 7 3.71 -6.24 19.51
CA THR A 7 2.60 -6.27 20.47
C THR A 7 1.82 -7.56 20.26
N ASP A 8 1.39 -8.21 21.34
CA ASP A 8 0.61 -9.44 21.29
C ASP A 8 -0.67 -9.22 20.44
N PRO A 9 -0.86 -10.03 19.37
CA PRO A 9 -2.06 -9.92 18.54
C PRO A 9 -3.36 -10.08 19.32
N THR A 10 -3.38 -10.91 20.38
CA THR A 10 -4.56 -11.10 21.20
C THR A 10 -4.91 -9.82 21.97
N GLU A 11 -3.92 -9.18 22.58
CA GLU A 11 -4.08 -7.90 23.26
C GLU A 11 -4.59 -6.80 22.30
N ARG A 12 -4.00 -6.74 21.11
CA ARG A 12 -4.42 -5.78 20.07
C ARG A 12 -5.80 -6.09 19.51
N PHE A 13 -6.13 -7.35 19.32
CA PHE A 13 -7.43 -7.76 18.80
C PHE A 13 -8.59 -7.34 19.73
N MET A 14 -8.36 -7.37 21.03
CA MET A 14 -9.37 -6.91 22.00
C MET A 14 -9.65 -5.40 21.90
N VAL A 15 -8.70 -4.62 21.39
CA VAL A 15 -8.83 -3.15 21.24
C VAL A 15 -9.30 -2.75 19.85
N MET A 16 -8.70 -3.35 18.81
CA MET A 16 -8.96 -2.99 17.40
C MET A 16 -9.01 -4.24 16.51
N PRO A 17 -10.05 -5.06 16.59
CA PRO A 17 -10.11 -6.34 15.88
C PRO A 17 -10.01 -6.19 14.36
N SER A 18 -10.69 -5.19 13.79
CA SER A 18 -10.63 -4.93 12.34
C SER A 18 -9.22 -4.61 11.85
N PHE A 19 -8.44 -3.88 12.65
CA PHE A 19 -7.07 -3.51 12.30
C PHE A 19 -6.15 -4.74 12.29
N VAL A 20 -6.26 -5.59 13.32
CA VAL A 20 -5.47 -6.83 13.41
C VAL A 20 -5.81 -7.77 12.25
N ILE A 21 -7.10 -7.92 11.91
CA ILE A 21 -7.51 -8.70 10.73
C ILE A 21 -6.91 -8.11 9.45
N GLY A 22 -6.98 -6.81 9.26
CA GLY A 22 -6.40 -6.11 8.10
C GLY A 22 -4.89 -6.28 8.00
N GLU A 23 -4.18 -6.14 9.12
CA GLU A 23 -2.72 -6.33 9.20
C GLU A 23 -2.33 -7.74 8.72
N PHE A 24 -2.89 -8.79 9.32
CA PHE A 24 -2.56 -10.16 8.95
C PHE A 24 -3.07 -10.54 7.56
N TYR A 25 -4.17 -9.96 7.09
CA TYR A 25 -4.65 -10.15 5.74
C TYR A 25 -3.64 -9.66 4.70
N PHE A 26 -3.09 -8.46 4.86
CA PHE A 26 -2.08 -7.94 3.92
C PHE A 26 -0.73 -8.64 4.03
N LEU A 27 -0.32 -9.08 5.21
CA LEU A 27 0.84 -9.95 5.36
C LEU A 27 0.65 -11.27 4.60
N PHE A 28 -0.52 -11.88 4.72
CA PHE A 28 -0.88 -13.10 3.97
C PHE A 28 -0.87 -12.86 2.46
N LEU A 29 -1.49 -11.79 1.97
CA LEU A 29 -1.51 -11.47 0.55
C LEU A 29 -0.11 -11.18 -0.01
N ALA A 30 0.77 -10.55 0.77
CA ALA A 30 2.16 -10.35 0.37
C ALA A 30 2.89 -11.70 0.20
N VAL A 31 2.65 -12.67 1.07
CA VAL A 31 3.18 -14.03 0.93
C VAL A 31 2.61 -14.72 -0.31
N VAL A 32 1.30 -14.63 -0.55
CA VAL A 32 0.65 -15.20 -1.75
C VAL A 32 1.25 -14.61 -3.03
N THR A 33 1.41 -13.29 -3.08
CA THR A 33 2.01 -12.62 -4.24
C THR A 33 3.49 -12.97 -4.40
N LEU A 34 4.23 -13.18 -3.31
CA LEU A 34 5.61 -13.66 -3.36
C LEU A 34 5.71 -15.08 -3.94
N VAL A 35 4.87 -15.99 -3.47
CA VAL A 35 4.80 -17.36 -3.99
C VAL A 35 4.47 -17.35 -5.48
N HIS A 36 3.50 -16.50 -5.88
CA HIS A 36 3.21 -16.31 -7.31
C HIS A 36 4.43 -15.77 -8.07
N ALA A 37 5.14 -14.79 -7.54
CA ALA A 37 6.32 -14.22 -8.18
C ALA A 37 7.44 -15.26 -8.34
N LEU A 38 7.70 -16.05 -7.31
CA LEU A 38 8.70 -17.12 -7.34
C LEU A 38 8.36 -18.20 -8.36
N SER A 39 7.08 -18.56 -8.50
CA SER A 39 6.63 -19.60 -9.44
C SER A 39 6.61 -19.13 -10.91
N HIS A 40 6.64 -17.82 -11.17
CA HIS A 40 6.58 -17.25 -12.52
C HIS A 40 7.92 -16.68 -13.03
N GLY A 41 8.98 -16.81 -12.25
CA GLY A 41 10.35 -16.54 -12.66
C GLY A 41 10.89 -15.15 -12.32
N ARG A 42 12.12 -14.89 -12.79
CA ARG A 42 12.92 -13.74 -12.33
C ARG A 42 12.27 -12.37 -12.56
N THR A 43 11.56 -12.17 -13.67
CA THR A 43 10.91 -10.90 -13.97
C THR A 43 9.80 -10.60 -12.97
N HIS A 44 8.99 -11.60 -12.59
CA HIS A 44 7.95 -11.43 -11.57
C HIS A 44 8.56 -11.15 -10.21
N LEU A 45 9.62 -11.87 -9.84
CA LEU A 45 10.31 -11.64 -8.57
C LEU A 45 10.96 -10.26 -8.52
N PHE A 46 11.53 -9.78 -9.63
CA PHE A 46 12.08 -8.43 -9.72
C PHE A 46 10.98 -7.37 -9.50
N VAL A 47 9.82 -7.51 -10.17
CA VAL A 47 8.71 -6.58 -9.99
C VAL A 47 8.14 -6.63 -8.57
N TRP A 48 8.06 -7.80 -7.97
CA TRP A 48 7.64 -7.95 -6.58
C TRP A 48 8.60 -7.22 -5.61
N ALA A 49 9.89 -7.45 -5.75
CA ALA A 49 10.92 -6.78 -4.93
C ALA A 49 10.94 -5.26 -5.18
N ALA A 50 10.82 -4.83 -6.43
CA ALA A 50 10.74 -3.42 -6.78
C ALA A 50 9.48 -2.75 -6.19
N SER A 51 8.33 -3.44 -6.16
CA SER A 51 7.10 -2.95 -5.49
C SER A 51 7.33 -2.76 -3.99
N LEU A 52 8.00 -3.72 -3.34
CA LEU A 52 8.34 -3.63 -1.92
C LEU A 52 9.25 -2.42 -1.64
N CYS A 53 10.32 -2.28 -2.42
CA CYS A 53 11.26 -1.17 -2.25
C CYS A 53 10.61 0.19 -2.53
N ALA A 54 9.86 0.31 -3.64
CA ALA A 54 9.22 1.55 -4.04
C ALA A 54 8.14 1.98 -3.01
N GLY A 55 7.30 1.05 -2.56
CA GLY A 55 6.29 1.33 -1.55
C GLY A 55 6.90 1.72 -0.20
N THR A 56 7.93 0.99 0.24
CA THR A 56 8.64 1.32 1.50
C THR A 56 9.30 2.70 1.41
N ALA A 57 9.96 3.00 0.28
CA ALA A 57 10.59 4.30 0.06
C ALA A 57 9.56 5.44 0.02
N ASN A 58 8.41 5.22 -0.61
CA ASN A 58 7.32 6.18 -0.67
C ASN A 58 6.81 6.54 0.73
N ASP A 59 6.48 5.56 1.54
CA ASP A 59 5.99 5.80 2.90
C ASP A 59 7.07 6.42 3.79
N ALA A 60 8.32 5.95 3.70
CA ALA A 60 9.43 6.55 4.42
C ALA A 60 9.61 8.02 4.07
N PHE A 61 9.47 8.38 2.78
CA PHE A 61 9.51 9.78 2.33
C PHE A 61 8.44 10.63 3.01
N PHE A 62 7.19 10.19 3.01
CA PHE A 62 6.08 10.92 3.66
C PHE A 62 6.18 10.96 5.17
N MET A 63 6.88 10.02 5.81
CA MET A 63 7.05 9.99 7.27
C MET A 63 8.25 10.79 7.77
N VAL A 64 9.28 10.95 6.95
CA VAL A 64 10.55 11.61 7.36
C VAL A 64 10.50 13.11 7.11
N LEU A 65 9.85 13.56 6.04
CA LEU A 65 9.79 14.97 5.69
C LEU A 65 8.65 15.68 6.46
N PRO A 66 8.96 16.63 7.36
CA PRO A 66 7.93 17.31 8.16
C PRO A 66 6.88 18.06 7.34
N ILE A 67 7.26 18.50 6.12
CA ILE A 67 6.38 19.26 5.21
C ILE A 67 5.34 18.35 4.55
N VAL A 68 5.63 17.04 4.41
CA VAL A 68 4.76 16.05 3.77
C VAL A 68 4.25 15.00 4.76
N ASP A 69 4.53 15.19 6.04
CA ASP A 69 4.02 14.35 7.14
C ASP A 69 2.52 14.59 7.36
N ASN A 70 1.72 13.99 6.52
CA ASN A 70 0.30 14.28 6.42
C ASN A 70 -0.64 13.18 6.94
N PHE A 71 -0.10 12.09 7.50
CA PHE A 71 -0.90 11.04 8.11
C PHE A 71 -0.23 10.33 9.29
N TRP A 72 -1.04 9.71 10.15
CA TRP A 72 -0.60 8.96 11.33
C TRP A 72 -1.20 7.57 11.33
N GLN A 73 -0.34 6.56 11.43
CA GLN A 73 -0.75 5.15 11.52
C GLN A 73 -1.05 4.73 12.96
N ALA A 74 -2.06 3.88 13.14
CA ALA A 74 -2.24 3.17 14.40
C ALA A 74 -1.06 2.21 14.65
N GLN A 75 -0.81 1.90 15.92
CA GLN A 75 0.21 0.92 16.29
C GLN A 75 -0.26 -0.49 15.90
N ALA A 76 0.47 -1.15 15.02
CA ALA A 76 0.22 -2.52 14.57
C ALA A 76 0.83 -3.55 15.55
N CYS A 77 0.57 -4.84 15.31
CA CYS A 77 1.23 -5.91 16.03
C CYS A 77 2.73 -5.94 15.72
N ILE A 78 3.08 -5.70 14.46
CA ILE A 78 4.48 -5.68 14.01
C ILE A 78 4.82 -4.30 13.47
N MET A 79 5.76 -3.63 14.11
CA MET A 79 6.24 -2.31 13.75
C MET A 79 7.68 -2.36 13.24
N LEU A 80 7.95 -1.79 12.08
CA LEU A 80 9.32 -1.60 11.55
C LEU A 80 9.99 -0.41 12.24
N THR A 81 9.25 0.68 12.40
CA THR A 81 9.70 1.90 13.09
C THR A 81 8.57 2.38 14.01
N PRO A 82 8.79 3.39 14.86
CA PRO A 82 7.72 3.99 15.68
C PRO A 82 6.49 4.43 14.90
N ARG A 83 6.63 4.65 13.58
CA ARG A 83 5.58 5.21 12.71
C ARG A 83 5.19 4.30 11.55
N MET A 84 6.01 3.31 11.20
CA MET A 84 5.78 2.43 10.05
C MET A 84 5.48 0.99 10.49
N PRO A 85 4.23 0.53 10.41
CA PRO A 85 3.87 -0.86 10.54
C PRO A 85 4.43 -1.73 9.41
N LEU A 86 4.75 -2.99 9.69
CA LEU A 86 5.25 -3.93 8.67
C LEU A 86 4.23 -4.20 7.56
N TYR A 87 2.93 -4.19 7.86
CA TYR A 87 1.92 -4.49 6.84
C TYR A 87 1.85 -3.42 5.74
N ILE A 88 2.30 -2.19 5.99
CA ILE A 88 2.25 -1.10 5.00
C ILE A 88 3.08 -1.42 3.74
N PRO A 89 4.37 -1.78 3.81
CA PRO A 89 5.11 -2.28 2.65
C PRO A 89 4.41 -3.44 1.94
N CYS A 90 3.72 -4.31 2.69
CA CYS A 90 2.96 -5.43 2.13
C CYS A 90 1.74 -4.96 1.32
N VAL A 91 1.02 -3.91 1.77
CA VAL A 91 -0.07 -3.30 1.01
C VAL A 91 0.43 -2.82 -0.35
N TYR A 92 1.56 -2.11 -0.39
CA TYR A 92 2.16 -1.63 -1.64
C TYR A 92 2.49 -2.78 -2.59
N VAL A 93 3.09 -3.84 -2.09
CA VAL A 93 3.38 -5.03 -2.90
C VAL A 93 2.09 -5.59 -3.50
N VAL A 94 1.04 -5.72 -2.70
CA VAL A 94 -0.22 -6.33 -3.14
C VAL A 94 -0.83 -5.55 -4.30
N PHE A 95 -0.99 -4.24 -4.19
CA PHE A 95 -1.65 -3.51 -5.28
C PHE A 95 -0.75 -3.24 -6.48
N MET A 96 0.52 -2.89 -6.28
CA MET A 96 1.46 -2.59 -7.37
C MET A 96 1.82 -3.81 -8.20
N TYR A 97 2.20 -4.90 -7.54
CA TYR A 97 2.54 -6.14 -8.21
C TYR A 97 1.34 -6.74 -8.94
N SER A 98 0.19 -6.83 -8.27
CA SER A 98 -1.01 -7.44 -8.84
C SER A 98 -1.54 -6.68 -10.05
N SER A 99 -1.62 -5.34 -9.98
CA SER A 99 -2.06 -4.51 -11.10
C SER A 99 -1.11 -4.60 -12.30
N THR A 100 0.22 -4.58 -12.06
CA THR A 100 1.23 -4.72 -13.11
C THR A 100 1.12 -6.07 -13.81
N VAL A 101 1.07 -7.16 -13.06
CA VAL A 101 1.02 -8.52 -13.61
C VAL A 101 -0.31 -8.78 -14.33
N ALA A 102 -1.42 -8.26 -13.81
CA ALA A 102 -2.72 -8.36 -14.48
C ALA A 102 -2.70 -7.65 -15.84
N CYS A 103 -2.14 -6.44 -15.92
CA CYS A 103 -2.00 -5.70 -17.17
C CYS A 103 -1.12 -6.42 -18.21
N TRP A 104 -0.09 -7.15 -17.78
CA TRP A 104 0.73 -7.93 -18.72
C TRP A 104 -0.05 -9.00 -19.46
N ARG A 105 -1.10 -9.55 -18.86
CA ARG A 105 -1.95 -10.60 -19.46
C ARG A 105 -2.89 -10.06 -20.52
N LEU A 106 -3.14 -8.77 -20.54
CA LEU A 106 -4.10 -8.14 -21.47
C LEU A 106 -3.48 -7.80 -22.84
N GLY A 107 -2.16 -7.86 -22.99
CA GLY A 107 -1.46 -7.63 -24.25
C GLY A 107 -1.65 -6.23 -24.83
N LEU A 108 -1.91 -5.23 -23.99
CA LEU A 108 -2.14 -3.85 -24.38
C LEU A 108 -0.87 -3.16 -24.88
N ASN A 109 -1.04 -2.08 -25.65
CA ASN A 109 0.08 -1.18 -25.95
C ASN A 109 0.62 -0.53 -24.67
N PHE A 110 1.82 0.03 -24.74
CA PHE A 110 2.51 0.58 -23.57
C PHE A 110 1.67 1.63 -22.83
N TRP A 111 1.14 2.63 -23.51
CA TRP A 111 0.38 3.71 -22.85
C TRP A 111 -0.94 3.23 -22.23
N ALA A 112 -1.66 2.35 -22.93
CA ALA A 112 -2.87 1.73 -22.37
C ALA A 112 -2.53 0.89 -21.13
N SER A 113 -1.40 0.15 -21.14
CA SER A 113 -0.93 -0.58 -19.97
C SER A 113 -0.61 0.36 -18.80
N VAL A 114 0.09 1.46 -19.04
CA VAL A 114 0.42 2.46 -18.02
C VAL A 114 -0.86 3.00 -17.35
N CYS A 115 -1.80 3.48 -18.16
CA CYS A 115 -3.06 4.03 -17.65
C CYS A 115 -3.87 2.99 -16.88
N LEU A 116 -4.00 1.78 -17.45
CA LEU A 116 -4.78 0.73 -16.82
C LEU A 116 -4.13 0.21 -15.53
N THR A 117 -2.80 0.12 -15.47
CA THR A 117 -2.10 -0.28 -14.24
C THR A 117 -2.36 0.73 -13.11
N GLY A 118 -2.33 2.03 -13.40
CA GLY A 118 -2.68 3.05 -12.42
C GLY A 118 -4.10 2.91 -11.90
N LEU A 119 -5.08 2.77 -12.82
CA LEU A 119 -6.49 2.60 -12.45
C LEU A 119 -6.74 1.31 -11.67
N MET A 120 -6.13 0.19 -12.07
CA MET A 120 -6.25 -1.07 -11.33
C MET A 120 -5.59 -1.00 -9.95
N GLY A 121 -4.46 -0.28 -9.83
CA GLY A 121 -3.83 -0.03 -8.55
C GLY A 121 -4.78 0.68 -7.59
N GLU A 122 -5.45 1.74 -8.06
CA GLU A 122 -6.45 2.46 -7.27
C GLU A 122 -7.67 1.59 -6.95
N MET A 123 -8.17 0.80 -7.90
CA MET A 123 -9.30 -0.12 -7.65
C MET A 123 -9.01 -1.15 -6.55
N ILE A 124 -7.76 -1.58 -6.42
CA ILE A 124 -7.33 -2.49 -5.34
C ILE A 124 -7.12 -1.73 -4.04
N TYR A 125 -6.54 -0.53 -4.12
CA TYR A 125 -6.15 0.26 -2.96
C TYR A 125 -7.31 1.03 -2.31
N ALA A 126 -8.24 1.60 -3.08
CA ALA A 126 -9.31 2.44 -2.56
C ALA A 126 -10.20 1.77 -1.49
N PRO A 127 -10.61 0.49 -1.61
CA PRO A 127 -11.36 -0.17 -0.54
C PRO A 127 -10.57 -0.26 0.77
N TYR A 128 -9.26 -0.47 0.69
CA TYR A 128 -8.39 -0.48 1.85
C TYR A 128 -8.30 0.91 2.49
N ASP A 129 -8.08 1.96 1.69
CA ASP A 129 -7.96 3.34 2.17
C ASP A 129 -9.27 3.83 2.84
N ILE A 130 -10.42 3.58 2.19
CA ILE A 130 -11.75 3.90 2.74
C ILE A 130 -12.00 3.14 4.06
N THR A 131 -11.68 1.86 4.11
CA THR A 131 -11.89 1.03 5.29
C THR A 131 -10.99 1.46 6.44
N GLY A 132 -9.71 1.71 6.13
CA GLY A 132 -8.72 2.11 7.12
C GLY A 132 -9.07 3.41 7.83
N ILE A 133 -9.55 4.42 7.08
CA ILE A 133 -9.99 5.67 7.68
C ILE A 133 -11.26 5.48 8.52
N LYS A 134 -12.23 4.73 8.01
CA LYS A 134 -13.49 4.48 8.74
C LYS A 134 -13.28 3.74 10.06
N PHE A 135 -12.30 2.85 10.11
CA PHE A 135 -11.96 2.08 11.31
C PHE A 135 -10.78 2.67 12.09
N LEU A 136 -10.33 3.89 11.73
CA LEU A 136 -9.22 4.59 12.39
C LEU A 136 -7.91 3.79 12.41
N TRP A 137 -7.62 3.06 11.33
CA TRP A 137 -6.33 2.40 11.15
C TRP A 137 -5.22 3.43 10.94
N TRP A 138 -5.58 4.58 10.34
CA TRP A 138 -4.79 5.81 10.28
C TRP A 138 -5.69 7.03 10.19
N THR A 139 -5.08 8.19 10.38
CA THR A 139 -5.74 9.50 10.24
C THR A 139 -4.90 10.41 9.37
N TRP A 140 -5.58 11.29 8.64
CA TRP A 140 -4.97 12.32 7.83
C TRP A 140 -5.05 13.66 8.54
N HIS A 141 -3.98 14.49 8.45
CA HIS A 141 -4.05 15.88 8.90
C HIS A 141 -5.06 16.67 8.06
N ASP A 142 -5.75 17.61 8.69
CA ASP A 142 -6.73 18.47 8.00
C ASP A 142 -6.13 19.81 7.53
N THR A 143 -4.88 20.07 7.87
CA THR A 143 -4.21 21.37 7.66
C THR A 143 -3.73 21.61 6.24
N ASP A 144 -3.43 20.56 5.48
CA ASP A 144 -2.81 20.68 4.17
C ASP A 144 -3.84 20.75 3.05
N ALA A 145 -3.68 21.71 2.14
CA ALA A 145 -4.58 21.90 0.99
C ALA A 145 -4.79 20.64 0.13
N PRO A 146 -3.75 19.82 -0.20
CA PRO A 146 -3.90 18.62 -1.01
C PRO A 146 -4.78 17.53 -0.38
N ILE A 147 -4.91 17.51 0.96
CA ILE A 147 -5.66 16.48 1.69
C ILE A 147 -7.00 16.98 2.25
N ARG A 148 -7.34 18.25 2.02
CA ARG A 148 -8.60 18.85 2.49
C ARG A 148 -9.82 18.28 1.79
N HIS A 149 -9.75 18.09 0.46
CA HIS A 149 -10.88 17.59 -0.32
C HIS A 149 -10.91 16.06 -0.27
N ARG A 150 -12.01 15.52 0.27
CA ARG A 150 -12.14 14.07 0.53
C ARG A 150 -13.35 13.47 -0.17
N LEU A 151 -13.16 12.24 -0.66
CA LEU A 151 -14.23 11.38 -1.17
C LEU A 151 -14.31 10.14 -0.26
N LEU A 152 -15.46 9.87 0.32
CA LEU A 152 -15.68 8.76 1.28
C LEU A 152 -14.70 8.76 2.48
N GLY A 153 -14.20 9.95 2.86
CA GLY A 153 -13.22 10.14 3.93
C GLY A 153 -11.76 10.13 3.47
N VAL A 154 -11.48 9.67 2.26
CA VAL A 154 -10.15 9.61 1.66
C VAL A 154 -9.83 10.93 0.94
N PRO A 155 -8.64 11.52 1.14
CA PRO A 155 -8.20 12.66 0.34
C PRO A 155 -8.14 12.33 -1.14
N ILE A 156 -8.71 13.17 -2.00
CA ILE A 156 -8.63 12.99 -3.46
C ILE A 156 -7.17 12.95 -3.92
N GLY A 157 -6.29 13.70 -3.24
CA GLY A 157 -4.86 13.67 -3.48
C GLY A 157 -4.23 12.28 -3.28
N SER A 158 -4.72 11.49 -2.31
CA SER A 158 -4.27 10.10 -2.10
C SER A 158 -4.58 9.23 -3.32
N SER A 159 -5.82 9.26 -3.81
CA SER A 159 -6.23 8.49 -4.99
C SER A 159 -5.45 8.89 -6.26
N VAL A 160 -5.27 10.20 -6.49
CA VAL A 160 -4.44 10.69 -7.60
C VAL A 160 -3.00 10.22 -7.47
N TRP A 161 -2.46 10.23 -6.25
CA TRP A 161 -1.11 9.75 -5.98
C TRP A 161 -0.98 8.24 -6.28
N VAL A 162 -1.89 7.41 -5.80
CA VAL A 162 -1.89 5.96 -6.04
C VAL A 162 -1.96 5.65 -7.54
N ILE A 163 -2.87 6.32 -8.28
CA ILE A 163 -2.98 6.17 -9.73
C ILE A 163 -1.66 6.51 -10.43
N THR A 164 -1.11 7.69 -10.15
CA THR A 164 0.11 8.16 -10.82
C THR A 164 1.34 7.36 -10.43
N PHE A 165 1.50 7.05 -9.14
CA PHE A 165 2.61 6.26 -8.64
C PHE A 165 2.63 4.85 -9.23
N THR A 166 1.46 4.18 -9.26
CA THR A 166 1.32 2.85 -9.85
C THR A 166 1.49 2.87 -11.37
N ALA A 167 0.98 3.90 -12.05
CA ALA A 167 1.18 4.08 -13.48
C ALA A 167 2.66 4.26 -13.84
N CYS A 168 3.39 5.08 -13.07
CA CYS A 168 4.83 5.28 -13.26
C CYS A 168 5.67 4.03 -12.96
N PHE A 169 5.16 3.14 -12.12
CA PHE A 169 5.81 1.87 -11.76
C PHE A 169 5.68 0.81 -12.87
N GLN A 170 4.79 1.02 -13.86
CA GLN A 170 4.56 0.04 -14.92
C GLN A 170 5.84 -0.34 -15.66
N VAL A 171 6.16 -1.63 -15.63
CA VAL A 171 7.29 -2.24 -16.33
C VAL A 171 6.78 -3.00 -17.54
N ARG A 172 7.39 -2.77 -18.71
CA ARG A 172 7.08 -3.54 -19.92
C ARG A 172 7.70 -4.94 -19.81
N ARG A 173 6.85 -5.96 -19.96
CA ARG A 173 7.35 -7.32 -20.11
C ARG A 173 7.95 -7.47 -21.52
N GLU A 174 9.22 -7.73 -21.62
CA GLU A 174 9.83 -8.22 -22.88
C GLU A 174 9.26 -9.61 -23.18
N ARG A 175 8.85 -9.81 -24.43
CA ARG A 175 8.28 -11.06 -24.92
C ARG A 175 9.38 -12.08 -25.18
#